data_f310de83fabbfdcd65fbb504f9ece83c
#
_entry.id   f310de83fabbfdcd65fbb504f9ece83c
#
_cell.length_a   1.000
_cell.length_b   1.000
_cell.length_c   1.000
_cell.angle_alpha   90.00
_cell.angle_beta   90.00
_cell.angle_gamma   90.00
#
_symmetry.space_group_name_H-M   'P 1'
#
loop_
_entity.id
_entity.type
_entity.pdbx_description
1 polymer ?
#
loop_
_entity_poly.entity_id
_entity_poly.type
_entity_poly.pdbx_seq_one_letter_code
_entity_poly.pdbx_strand_id
1 'polypeptide(L)'
;MVCSGTIRMVNNLPNLRILPLNDLTLHEDHDRQRTLPLVAKLRAQGILRNPPIVMPLDDGTGRFMVLDGANRVTSLQEMEFPHIVAQVVQADDPHVNLQTWNHVVWSMSAKTLMAELRKIKGLEVVKVDTHKSVDAPKY
;
A
#
# COMPACT_ATOMS: atom_id res chain seq x y z
N MET A 1 -12.88 -31.55 -39.55
CA MET A 1 -13.30 -30.35 -38.78
C MET A 1 -12.53 -30.39 -37.45
N VAL A 2 -11.41 -29.73 -37.38
CA VAL A 2 -10.50 -29.77 -36.20
C VAL A 2 -10.76 -28.52 -35.39
N CYS A 3 -11.39 -28.65 -34.22
CA CYS A 3 -11.55 -27.57 -33.27
C CYS A 3 -10.18 -27.28 -32.60
N SER A 4 -9.50 -26.24 -33.06
CA SER A 4 -8.34 -25.71 -32.37
C SER A 4 -8.82 -24.86 -31.18
N GLY A 5 -8.98 -25.51 -30.04
CA GLY A 5 -9.23 -24.82 -28.77
C GLY A 5 -7.92 -24.25 -28.24
N THR A 6 -7.72 -22.96 -28.37
CA THR A 6 -6.63 -22.27 -27.68
C THR A 6 -6.95 -22.20 -26.19
N ILE A 7 -6.30 -23.05 -25.40
CA ILE A 7 -6.34 -22.94 -23.94
C ILE A 7 -5.55 -21.67 -23.58
N ARG A 8 -6.23 -20.57 -23.27
CA ARG A 8 -5.62 -19.44 -22.58
C ARG A 8 -5.34 -19.86 -21.13
N MET A 9 -4.10 -20.17 -20.84
CA MET A 9 -3.64 -20.27 -19.46
C MET A 9 -3.72 -18.86 -18.87
N VAL A 10 -4.71 -18.61 -18.02
CA VAL A 10 -4.74 -17.42 -17.17
C VAL A 10 -3.64 -17.62 -16.12
N ASN A 11 -2.56 -16.88 -16.26
CA ASN A 11 -1.42 -16.98 -15.36
C ASN A 11 -1.79 -16.24 -14.06
N ASN A 12 -2.38 -16.95 -13.09
CA ASN A 12 -2.78 -16.41 -11.79
C ASN A 12 -1.59 -16.24 -10.81
N LEU A 13 -0.37 -16.29 -11.31
CA LEU A 13 0.80 -16.12 -10.47
C LEU A 13 1.01 -14.62 -10.15
N PRO A 14 1.39 -14.29 -8.91
CA PRO A 14 1.69 -12.92 -8.55
C PRO A 14 2.88 -12.39 -9.36
N ASN A 15 2.78 -11.14 -9.82
CA ASN A 15 3.88 -10.47 -10.52
C ASN A 15 4.93 -10.04 -9.49
N LEU A 16 5.88 -10.91 -9.20
CA LEU A 16 6.97 -10.64 -8.26
C LEU A 16 8.15 -10.00 -8.99
N ARG A 17 8.67 -8.89 -8.45
CA ARG A 17 9.83 -8.17 -8.97
C ARG A 17 10.80 -7.85 -7.83
N ILE A 18 12.09 -7.79 -8.16
CA ILE A 18 13.12 -7.24 -7.28
C ILE A 18 13.22 -5.75 -7.57
N LEU A 19 12.95 -4.93 -6.57
CA LEU A 19 12.93 -3.47 -6.69
C LEU A 19 13.95 -2.85 -5.72
N PRO A 20 14.62 -1.75 -6.13
CA PRO A 20 15.42 -0.95 -5.20
C PRO A 20 14.53 -0.40 -4.08
N LEU A 21 14.99 -0.47 -2.83
CA LEU A 21 14.22 0.08 -1.70
C LEU A 21 14.05 1.60 -1.79
N ASN A 22 14.99 2.29 -2.43
CA ASN A 22 14.93 3.75 -2.64
C ASN A 22 13.83 4.18 -3.63
N ASP A 23 13.34 3.26 -4.47
CA ASP A 23 12.26 3.53 -5.41
C ASP A 23 10.87 3.32 -4.80
N LEU A 24 10.81 2.89 -3.52
CA LEU A 24 9.57 2.65 -2.82
C LEU A 24 9.16 3.87 -1.98
N THR A 25 7.94 4.36 -2.22
CA THR A 25 7.33 5.46 -1.46
C THR A 25 6.25 4.88 -0.54
N LEU A 26 6.36 5.15 0.75
CA LEU A 26 5.33 4.78 1.73
C LEU A 26 4.18 5.79 1.64
N HIS A 27 2.94 5.32 1.66
CA HIS A 27 1.74 6.18 1.74
C HIS A 27 1.29 6.42 3.18
N GLU A 28 1.84 5.67 4.13
CA GLU A 28 1.55 5.78 5.57
C GLU A 28 2.83 5.70 6.39
N ASP A 29 2.80 6.26 7.59
CA ASP A 29 3.88 6.10 8.55
C ASP A 29 3.96 4.65 9.04
N HIS A 30 5.19 4.18 9.25
CA HIS A 30 5.41 2.86 9.81
C HIS A 30 5.23 2.85 11.33
N ASP A 31 4.74 1.75 11.86
CA ASP A 31 4.63 1.52 13.29
C ASP A 31 5.96 0.94 13.85
N ARG A 32 6.71 1.79 14.57
CA ARG A 32 7.99 1.37 15.19
C ARG A 32 7.85 0.17 16.13
N GLN A 33 6.70 0.01 16.80
CA GLN A 33 6.47 -1.12 17.68
C GLN A 33 6.37 -2.44 16.90
N ARG A 34 5.98 -2.38 15.62
CA ARG A 34 5.91 -3.54 14.72
C ARG A 34 7.20 -3.74 13.94
N THR A 35 7.92 -2.67 13.62
CA THR A 35 9.15 -2.72 12.82
C THR A 35 10.28 -3.44 13.59
N LEU A 36 10.53 -3.07 14.86
CA LEU A 36 11.62 -3.66 15.65
C LEU A 36 11.54 -5.19 15.81
N PRO A 37 10.38 -5.79 16.21
CA PRO A 37 10.27 -7.25 16.25
C PRO A 37 10.42 -7.91 14.87
N LEU A 38 10.00 -7.23 13.80
CA LEU A 38 10.13 -7.74 12.45
C LEU A 38 11.59 -7.77 11.99
N VAL A 39 12.38 -6.73 12.28
CA VAL A 39 13.83 -6.70 12.04
C VAL A 39 14.52 -7.87 12.75
N ALA A 40 14.23 -8.07 14.03
CA ALA A 40 14.79 -9.18 14.79
C ALA A 40 14.45 -10.54 14.16
N LYS A 41 13.21 -10.73 13.75
CA LYS A 41 12.74 -11.95 13.08
C LYS A 41 13.39 -12.16 11.72
N LEU A 42 13.52 -11.12 10.90
CA LEU A 42 14.18 -11.19 9.60
C LEU A 42 15.66 -11.54 9.74
N ARG A 43 16.37 -10.94 10.71
CA ARG A 43 17.76 -11.29 11.01
C ARG A 43 17.94 -12.74 11.46
N ALA A 44 17.01 -13.24 12.28
CA ALA A 44 17.09 -14.61 12.81
C ALA A 44 16.74 -15.67 11.77
N GLN A 45 15.77 -15.40 10.89
CA GLN A 45 15.23 -16.40 9.97
C GLN A 45 15.74 -16.27 8.54
N GLY A 46 16.18 -15.08 8.11
CA GLY A 46 16.61 -14.81 6.73
C GLY A 46 15.48 -14.93 5.68
N ILE A 47 14.23 -14.92 6.13
CA ILE A 47 13.08 -15.18 5.25
C ILE A 47 12.11 -13.99 5.29
N LEU A 48 11.94 -13.33 4.16
CA LEU A 48 10.84 -12.38 3.94
C LEU A 48 9.57 -13.16 3.56
N ARG A 49 8.59 -13.15 4.45
CA ARG A 49 7.27 -13.71 4.19
C ARG A 49 6.33 -12.61 3.70
N ASN A 50 5.43 -12.97 2.78
CA ASN A 50 4.44 -12.05 2.20
C ASN A 50 5.12 -10.78 1.66
N PRO A 51 5.68 -10.81 0.45
CA PRO A 51 6.27 -9.63 -0.18
C PRO A 51 5.31 -8.42 -0.11
N PRO A 52 5.80 -7.19 0.08
CA PRO A 52 4.93 -6.02 0.04
C PRO A 52 4.24 -5.91 -1.32
N ILE A 53 3.04 -5.32 -1.32
CA ILE A 53 2.29 -5.02 -2.53
C ILE A 53 2.55 -3.58 -2.91
N VAL A 54 2.96 -3.36 -4.14
CA VAL A 54 3.33 -2.04 -4.65
C VAL A 54 2.67 -1.77 -6.01
N MET A 55 2.46 -0.49 -6.31
CA MET A 55 1.90 -0.02 -7.57
C MET A 55 2.81 1.05 -8.17
N PRO A 56 3.07 1.05 -9.49
CA PRO A 56 3.82 2.14 -10.12
C PRO A 56 3.17 3.50 -9.84
N LEU A 57 4.00 4.52 -9.61
CA LEU A 57 3.55 5.90 -9.63
C LEU A 57 3.66 6.39 -11.08
N ASP A 58 2.53 6.72 -11.71
CA ASP A 58 2.51 7.22 -13.09
C ASP A 58 2.91 8.70 -13.19
N ASP A 59 3.89 9.11 -12.38
CA ASP A 59 4.42 10.48 -12.27
C ASP A 59 5.72 10.68 -13.08
N GLY A 60 6.14 9.68 -13.86
CA GLY A 60 7.38 9.71 -14.65
C GLY A 60 8.66 9.48 -13.84
N THR A 61 8.58 9.26 -12.53
CA THR A 61 9.77 9.01 -11.68
C THR A 61 10.26 7.58 -11.71
N GLY A 62 9.43 6.63 -12.16
CA GLY A 62 9.72 5.19 -12.10
C GLY A 62 9.62 4.59 -10.70
N ARG A 63 9.11 5.35 -9.72
CA ARG A 63 8.93 4.89 -8.35
C ARG A 63 7.62 4.12 -8.17
N PHE A 64 7.50 3.46 -7.02
CA PHE A 64 6.35 2.65 -6.68
C PHE A 64 5.77 3.09 -5.34
N MET A 65 4.45 3.18 -5.25
CA MET A 65 3.73 3.35 -3.99
C MET A 65 3.54 2.01 -3.30
N VAL A 66 3.87 1.94 -2.01
CA VAL A 66 3.63 0.75 -1.19
C VAL A 66 2.16 0.76 -0.74
N LEU A 67 1.36 -0.18 -1.23
CA LEU A 67 -0.06 -0.33 -0.86
C LEU A 67 -0.23 -1.17 0.41
N ASP A 68 0.60 -2.20 0.59
CA ASP A 68 0.67 -3.01 1.82
C ASP A 68 2.11 -3.38 2.12
N GLY A 69 2.45 -3.41 3.39
CA GLY A 69 3.75 -3.85 3.88
C GLY A 69 4.75 -2.74 4.21
N ALA A 70 4.28 -1.55 4.57
CA ALA A 70 5.14 -0.44 5.01
C ALA A 70 6.17 -0.86 6.06
N ASN A 71 5.76 -1.61 7.10
CA ASN A 71 6.68 -2.11 8.13
C ASN A 71 7.76 -3.06 7.57
N ARG A 72 7.44 -3.87 6.53
CA ARG A 72 8.42 -4.77 5.88
C ARG A 72 9.45 -3.98 5.08
N VAL A 73 8.99 -2.99 4.35
CA VAL A 73 9.87 -2.07 3.60
C VAL A 73 10.79 -1.34 4.57
N THR A 74 10.23 -0.70 5.61
CA THR A 74 11.01 0.02 6.62
C THR A 74 12.01 -0.89 7.34
N SER A 75 11.61 -2.13 7.70
CA SER A 75 12.52 -3.06 8.33
C SER A 75 13.75 -3.39 7.48
N LEU A 76 13.58 -3.57 6.17
CA LEU A 76 14.70 -3.83 5.27
C LEU A 76 15.53 -2.57 4.99
N GLN A 77 14.92 -1.38 4.99
CA GLN A 77 15.65 -0.11 4.96
C GLN A 77 16.53 0.06 6.19
N GLU A 78 16.00 -0.21 7.41
CA GLU A 78 16.78 -0.18 8.66
C GLU A 78 17.90 -1.24 8.71
N MET A 79 17.75 -2.30 7.95
CA MET A 79 18.78 -3.33 7.77
C MET A 79 19.75 -3.01 6.62
N GLU A 80 19.60 -1.86 5.96
CA GLU A 80 20.45 -1.39 4.85
C GLU A 80 20.46 -2.33 3.64
N PHE A 81 19.36 -3.07 3.41
CA PHE A 81 19.23 -3.85 2.19
C PHE A 81 19.04 -2.94 0.98
N PRO A 82 19.71 -3.20 -0.15
CA PRO A 82 19.54 -2.36 -1.34
C PRO A 82 18.24 -2.66 -2.09
N HIS A 83 17.71 -3.87 -2.00
CA HIS A 83 16.57 -4.33 -2.78
C HIS A 83 15.59 -5.15 -1.93
N ILE A 84 14.36 -5.25 -2.43
CA ILE A 84 13.30 -6.08 -1.87
C ILE A 84 12.56 -6.81 -2.98
N VAL A 85 12.06 -8.02 -2.71
CA VAL A 85 11.06 -8.67 -3.55
C VAL A 85 9.71 -8.08 -3.21
N ALA A 86 9.00 -7.54 -4.21
CA ALA A 86 7.66 -6.97 -4.07
C ALA A 86 6.70 -7.58 -5.10
N GLN A 87 5.42 -7.63 -4.77
CA GLN A 87 4.36 -7.93 -5.71
C GLN A 87 3.92 -6.62 -6.36
N VAL A 88 4.07 -6.53 -7.67
CA VAL A 88 3.64 -5.36 -8.45
C VAL A 88 2.23 -5.58 -8.97
N VAL A 89 1.34 -4.64 -8.66
CA VAL A 89 -0.03 -4.58 -9.18
C VAL A 89 -0.20 -3.33 -10.04
N GLN A 90 -1.19 -3.34 -10.91
CA GLN A 90 -1.54 -2.20 -11.76
C GLN A 90 -2.83 -1.56 -11.26
N ALA A 91 -3.01 -0.27 -11.49
CA ALA A 91 -4.20 0.46 -11.05
C ALA A 91 -5.48 -0.03 -11.77
N ASP A 92 -5.34 -0.54 -13.00
CA ASP A 92 -6.42 -1.05 -13.83
C ASP A 92 -6.64 -2.58 -13.70
N ASP A 93 -5.90 -3.24 -12.80
CA ASP A 93 -6.09 -4.67 -12.55
C ASP A 93 -7.46 -4.91 -11.90
N PRO A 94 -8.35 -5.71 -12.53
CA PRO A 94 -9.69 -5.98 -12.01
C PRO A 94 -9.71 -6.72 -10.67
N HIS A 95 -8.57 -7.31 -10.26
CA HIS A 95 -8.41 -7.96 -8.96
C HIS A 95 -7.91 -7.01 -7.87
N VAL A 96 -7.57 -5.77 -8.22
CA VAL A 96 -7.17 -4.74 -7.25
C VAL A 96 -8.38 -3.88 -6.92
N ASN A 97 -8.77 -3.90 -5.65
CA ASN A 97 -9.85 -3.06 -5.14
C ASN A 97 -9.31 -2.16 -4.03
N LEU A 98 -9.27 -0.87 -4.30
CA LEU A 98 -8.88 0.13 -3.31
C LEU A 98 -10.06 0.42 -2.39
N GLN A 99 -9.88 0.14 -1.11
CA GLN A 99 -10.88 0.43 -0.08
C GLN A 99 -10.33 1.47 0.90
N THR A 100 -11.24 2.20 1.53
CA THR A 100 -10.91 3.18 2.56
C THR A 100 -11.07 2.57 3.95
N TRP A 101 -10.20 2.97 4.87
CA TRP A 101 -10.32 2.66 6.29
C TRP A 101 -11.16 3.72 6.98
N ASN A 102 -12.12 3.27 7.77
CA ASN A 102 -12.89 4.16 8.62
C ASN A 102 -12.24 4.22 10.01
N HIS A 103 -11.92 5.42 10.47
CA HIS A 103 -11.38 5.65 11.80
C HIS A 103 -12.49 6.06 12.76
N VAL A 104 -12.52 5.46 13.95
CA VAL A 104 -13.42 5.84 15.02
C VAL A 104 -12.61 6.58 16.09
N VAL A 105 -13.01 7.79 16.40
CA VAL A 105 -12.36 8.60 17.43
C VAL A 105 -13.18 8.53 18.71
N TRP A 106 -12.53 8.11 19.80
CA TRP A 106 -13.13 7.97 21.12
C TRP A 106 -12.79 9.16 22.02
N SER A 107 -13.64 9.45 22.98
CA SER A 107 -13.38 10.45 24.02
C SER A 107 -13.19 11.89 23.53
N MET A 108 -13.63 12.18 22.32
CA MET A 108 -13.59 13.53 21.73
C MET A 108 -14.93 13.86 21.07
N SER A 109 -15.43 15.10 21.27
CA SER A 109 -16.63 15.54 20.56
C SER A 109 -16.34 15.80 19.08
N ALA A 110 -17.32 15.59 18.21
CA ALA A 110 -17.19 15.92 16.79
C ALA A 110 -16.79 17.40 16.57
N LYS A 111 -17.32 18.32 17.41
CA LYS A 111 -16.98 19.74 17.34
C LYS A 111 -15.50 19.99 17.64
N THR A 112 -14.96 19.33 18.65
CA THR A 112 -13.54 19.44 19.04
C THR A 112 -12.65 18.84 17.94
N LEU A 113 -12.99 17.64 17.45
CA LEU A 113 -12.26 16.99 16.35
C LEU A 113 -12.20 17.91 15.12
N MET A 114 -13.34 18.44 14.69
CA MET A 114 -13.40 19.35 13.53
C MET A 114 -12.60 20.63 13.73
N ALA A 115 -12.53 21.16 14.97
CA ALA A 115 -11.71 22.33 15.28
C ALA A 115 -10.21 22.02 15.17
N GLU A 116 -9.78 20.84 15.60
CA GLU A 116 -8.37 20.40 15.48
C GLU A 116 -7.99 20.09 14.02
N LEU A 117 -8.84 19.39 13.27
CA LEU A 117 -8.58 19.09 11.86
C LEU A 117 -8.40 20.37 11.02
N ARG A 118 -9.18 21.42 11.27
CA ARG A 118 -9.08 22.71 10.55
C ARG A 118 -7.76 23.45 10.79
N LYS A 119 -7.00 23.10 11.83
CA LYS A 119 -5.68 23.69 12.10
C LYS A 119 -4.59 23.08 11.21
N ILE A 120 -4.83 21.94 10.61
CA ILE A 120 -3.87 21.24 9.76
C ILE A 120 -3.83 21.95 8.40
N LYS A 121 -2.68 22.53 8.07
CA LYS A 121 -2.49 23.24 6.80
C LYS A 121 -2.59 22.28 5.62
N GLY A 122 -3.42 22.62 4.64
CA GLY A 122 -3.61 21.80 3.43
C GLY A 122 -4.62 20.66 3.59
N LEU A 123 -5.23 20.51 4.79
CA LEU A 123 -6.32 19.56 4.99
C LEU A 123 -7.67 20.22 4.63
N GLU A 124 -8.40 19.60 3.72
CA GLU A 124 -9.78 19.95 3.42
C GLU A 124 -10.71 18.91 4.06
N VAL A 125 -11.74 19.38 4.76
CA VAL A 125 -12.74 18.50 5.36
C VAL A 125 -14.03 18.65 4.60
N VAL A 126 -14.41 17.58 3.88
CA VAL A 126 -15.62 17.53 3.06
C VAL A 126 -16.67 16.68 3.76
N LYS A 127 -17.90 17.18 3.81
CA LYS A 127 -19.03 16.39 4.30
C LYS A 127 -19.44 15.40 3.22
N VAL A 128 -19.35 14.11 3.54
CA VAL A 128 -19.77 13.05 2.63
C VAL A 128 -21.19 12.60 3.01
N ASP A 129 -22.05 12.48 2.02
CA ASP A 129 -23.39 11.92 2.19
C ASP A 129 -23.26 10.39 2.15
N THR A 130 -23.53 9.73 3.28
CA THR A 130 -23.33 8.27 3.44
C THR A 130 -24.24 7.42 2.55
N HIS A 131 -25.20 8.04 1.88
CA HIS A 131 -26.09 7.36 0.93
C HIS A 131 -25.63 7.39 -0.53
N LYS A 132 -24.54 8.12 -0.82
CA LYS A 132 -23.89 8.09 -2.14
C LYS A 132 -22.57 7.31 -1.99
N SER A 133 -22.39 6.25 -2.78
CA SER A 133 -21.08 5.63 -2.96
C SER A 133 -20.09 6.73 -3.36
N VAL A 134 -19.09 6.95 -2.55
CA VAL A 134 -18.03 7.90 -2.89
C VAL A 134 -17.21 7.22 -3.96
N ASP A 135 -17.42 7.61 -5.21
CA ASP A 135 -16.44 7.33 -6.26
C ASP A 135 -15.12 7.95 -5.80
N ALA A 136 -14.11 7.13 -5.61
CA ALA A 136 -12.78 7.61 -5.26
C ALA A 136 -12.35 8.62 -6.33
N PRO A 137 -11.77 9.77 -5.92
CA PRO A 137 -11.27 10.72 -6.90
C PRO A 137 -10.28 10.01 -7.82
N LYS A 138 -10.50 10.10 -9.13
CA LYS A 138 -9.54 9.68 -10.13
C LYS A 138 -8.38 10.68 -10.06
N TYR A 139 -7.25 10.24 -9.54
CA TYR A 139 -6.00 10.98 -9.59
C TYR A 139 -5.37 10.86 -10.97
#